data_176623306d87a8653e9e4b3e7d9bb1d9
#
_entry.id   176623306d87a8653e9e4b3e7d9bb1d9
#
_cell.length_a   1.000
_cell.length_b   1.000
_cell.length_c   1.000
_cell.angle_alpha   90.00
_cell.angle_beta   90.00
_cell.angle_gamma   90.00
#
_symmetry.space_group_name_H-M   'P 1'
#
loop_
_entity.id
_entity.type
_entity.pdbx_description
1 polymer ?
#
loop_
_entity_poly.entity_id
_entity_poly.type
_entity_poly.pdbx_seq_one_letter_code
_entity_poly.pdbx_strand_id
1 'polypeptide(L)'
;MNAPIIDPLQGDFPEVIEEYLDHGIMKCIAFNRRGTLLAAGCADGSCLIWDFETRGIAKEFKDDECVASITSVCWSKYGHRILVSAADKSLTLWDVVKGEKITRIMLQQTPLQARLHPGSSTPSICLVCPLSSAPMIVDLDTGSVTVLPVSPTEGGNGLAPTSKNKLSDGSAPFSPTAACFNKYGDLVYVGNSKGEILIIDHKRVQVRGIVLVPGCAVIKNIVFSRNGQYLLTNSNDRTIRIYENLLPIKGALMGLDEATNGLNDLEGVEKLKAIGAQCLALFREFQDSVTRVHWKAPCFSGDGEWVVGGSANKGEHKIYIWDRAGHLVKILEGPKEAIIDLAWHPVHPIVVSVSLAGLVYIWAKDYTENWSAFAPDFKELEENEEYVEREDEFDLNPDVEKVKESDVNEDEDVDIVGVEKDSTFSDSDMSGDEICFLPADPIPDVPEQQDKCVGSSSKLGESNQSGSPLSEDAGQNGLVNHESSPFEGEISQ
;
A
#
# COMPACT_ATOMS: atom_id res chain seq x y z
N MET A 1 7.55 -39.00 14.18
CA MET A 1 7.93 -38.08 13.12
C MET A 1 6.67 -37.29 12.82
N ASN A 2 6.56 -36.08 13.31
CA ASN A 2 5.44 -35.22 12.98
C ASN A 2 5.65 -34.79 11.53
N ALA A 3 4.71 -35.14 10.64
CA ALA A 3 4.68 -34.56 9.32
C ALA A 3 4.64 -33.04 9.50
N PRO A 4 5.40 -32.25 8.71
CA PRO A 4 5.25 -30.82 8.74
C PRO A 4 3.77 -30.52 8.39
N ILE A 5 3.13 -29.70 9.21
CA ILE A 5 1.82 -29.16 8.89
C ILE A 5 2.04 -28.36 7.63
N ILE A 6 1.58 -28.89 6.51
CA ILE A 6 1.63 -28.17 5.23
C ILE A 6 0.57 -27.10 5.40
N ASP A 7 1.00 -25.85 5.52
CA ASP A 7 0.14 -24.68 5.42
C ASP A 7 -0.62 -24.79 4.09
N PRO A 8 -1.94 -24.91 4.10
CA PRO A 8 -2.72 -25.04 2.87
C PRO A 8 -2.54 -23.86 1.91
N LEU A 9 -2.06 -22.70 2.40
CA LEU A 9 -1.77 -21.52 1.59
C LEU A 9 -0.31 -21.48 1.08
N GLN A 10 0.58 -22.32 1.57
CA GLN A 10 2.01 -22.31 1.25
C GLN A 10 2.34 -22.79 -0.18
N GLY A 11 1.37 -23.27 -0.93
CA GLY A 11 1.53 -23.65 -2.35
C GLY A 11 0.66 -22.85 -3.30
N ASP A 12 -0.06 -21.86 -2.82
CA ASP A 12 -0.99 -21.11 -3.62
C ASP A 12 -0.30 -19.91 -4.26
N PHE A 13 -0.19 -19.96 -5.59
CA PHE A 13 0.34 -18.88 -6.41
C PHE A 13 -0.73 -18.32 -7.33
N PRO A 14 -0.67 -17.03 -7.65
CA PRO A 14 -1.49 -16.51 -8.73
C PRO A 14 -1.11 -17.19 -10.04
N GLU A 15 -2.10 -17.62 -10.80
CA GLU A 15 -1.91 -18.40 -12.04
C GLU A 15 -2.54 -17.73 -13.24
N VAL A 16 -3.75 -17.23 -13.07
CA VAL A 16 -4.59 -16.70 -14.14
C VAL A 16 -5.06 -15.29 -13.80
N ILE A 17 -5.50 -14.57 -14.81
CA ILE A 17 -6.24 -13.33 -14.60
C ILE A 17 -7.67 -13.75 -14.25
N GLU A 18 -8.02 -13.60 -12.98
CA GLU A 18 -9.37 -13.86 -12.48
C GLU A 18 -10.35 -12.81 -12.99
N GLU A 19 -9.93 -11.55 -12.92
CA GLU A 19 -10.78 -10.42 -13.25
C GLU A 19 -9.96 -9.19 -13.66
N TYR A 20 -10.61 -8.22 -14.27
CA TYR A 20 -10.02 -6.91 -14.54
C TYR A 20 -10.97 -5.79 -14.12
N LEU A 21 -10.39 -4.71 -13.61
CA LEU A 21 -11.11 -3.49 -13.25
C LEU A 21 -10.90 -2.46 -14.36
N ASP A 22 -12.00 -2.01 -14.94
CA ASP A 22 -12.02 -1.01 -16.01
C ASP A 22 -12.85 0.19 -15.58
N HIS A 23 -12.16 1.23 -15.10
CA HIS A 23 -12.80 2.49 -14.73
C HIS A 23 -11.81 3.65 -14.90
N GLY A 24 -11.66 4.10 -16.13
CA GLY A 24 -10.68 5.14 -16.47
C GLY A 24 -9.26 4.63 -16.67
N ILE A 25 -8.31 5.53 -16.85
CA ILE A 25 -6.91 5.19 -17.14
C ILE A 25 -6.09 5.22 -15.85
N MET A 26 -5.86 4.05 -15.25
CA MET A 26 -5.07 3.90 -14.03
C MET A 26 -3.58 4.09 -14.28
N LYS A 27 -2.87 4.69 -13.32
CA LYS A 27 -1.42 4.95 -13.39
C LYS A 27 -0.63 4.36 -12.23
N CYS A 28 -1.21 4.26 -11.06
CA CYS A 28 -0.58 3.69 -9.88
C CYS A 28 -1.66 3.05 -8.99
N ILE A 29 -1.25 2.05 -8.22
CA ILE A 29 -2.12 1.30 -7.30
C ILE A 29 -1.46 1.13 -5.93
N ALA A 30 -2.27 1.03 -4.90
CA ALA A 30 -1.81 0.68 -3.56
C ALA A 30 -2.91 -0.01 -2.77
N PHE A 31 -2.59 -1.13 -2.14
CA PHE A 31 -3.46 -1.75 -1.14
C PHE A 31 -3.40 -1.02 0.20
N ASN A 32 -4.51 -1.01 0.90
CA ASN A 32 -4.47 -0.71 2.33
C ASN A 32 -3.76 -1.85 3.07
N ARG A 33 -3.46 -1.67 4.35
CA ARG A 33 -2.68 -2.64 5.12
C ARG A 33 -3.35 -4.02 5.24
N ARG A 34 -4.68 -4.08 5.22
CA ARG A 34 -5.46 -5.32 5.33
C ARG A 34 -5.71 -6.01 3.99
N GLY A 35 -5.57 -5.30 2.89
CA GLY A 35 -5.92 -5.79 1.57
C GLY A 35 -7.40 -5.62 1.20
N THR A 36 -8.24 -5.16 2.12
CA THR A 36 -9.68 -4.98 1.88
C THR A 36 -9.99 -3.88 0.87
N LEU A 37 -9.11 -2.89 0.75
CA LEU A 37 -9.29 -1.75 -0.15
C LEU A 37 -8.10 -1.61 -1.09
N LEU A 38 -8.39 -1.39 -2.37
CA LEU A 38 -7.41 -1.06 -3.40
C LEU A 38 -7.63 0.38 -3.85
N ALA A 39 -6.62 1.23 -3.68
CA ALA A 39 -6.66 2.58 -4.25
C ALA A 39 -5.89 2.62 -5.55
N ALA A 40 -6.42 3.34 -6.52
CA ALA A 40 -5.74 3.64 -7.77
C ALA A 40 -5.82 5.11 -8.13
N GLY A 41 -4.71 5.63 -8.61
CA GLY A 41 -4.62 6.98 -9.14
C GLY A 41 -4.79 6.98 -10.65
N CYS A 42 -5.66 7.86 -11.15
CA CYS A 42 -6.03 7.94 -12.56
C CYS A 42 -5.27 9.04 -13.31
N ALA A 43 -5.35 8.97 -14.63
CA ALA A 43 -4.72 9.95 -15.52
C ALA A 43 -5.45 11.31 -15.52
N ASP A 44 -6.72 11.35 -15.15
CA ASP A 44 -7.56 12.54 -15.06
C ASP A 44 -7.47 13.30 -13.72
N GLY A 45 -6.66 12.79 -12.78
CA GLY A 45 -6.50 13.38 -11.44
C GLY A 45 -7.46 12.84 -10.39
N SER A 46 -8.34 11.90 -10.74
CA SER A 46 -9.19 11.19 -9.78
C SER A 46 -8.43 10.07 -9.07
N CYS A 47 -8.81 9.79 -7.83
CA CYS A 47 -8.33 8.65 -7.07
C CYS A 47 -9.53 7.77 -6.71
N LEU A 48 -9.51 6.53 -7.18
CA LEU A 48 -10.56 5.55 -6.97
C LEU A 48 -10.17 4.60 -5.84
N ILE A 49 -11.14 4.22 -5.03
CA ILE A 49 -11.01 3.18 -4.03
C ILE A 49 -12.01 2.09 -4.35
N TRP A 50 -11.52 0.88 -4.59
CA TRP A 50 -12.32 -0.33 -4.69
C TRP A 50 -12.35 -1.06 -3.37
N ASP A 51 -13.50 -1.55 -3.01
CA ASP A 51 -13.62 -2.68 -2.11
C ASP A 51 -13.09 -3.91 -2.86
N PHE A 52 -12.03 -4.49 -2.34
CA PHE A 52 -11.32 -5.57 -3.04
C PHE A 52 -12.07 -6.90 -2.98
N GLU A 53 -12.95 -7.10 -2.03
CA GLU A 53 -13.76 -8.31 -1.92
C GLU A 53 -14.92 -8.31 -2.91
N THR A 54 -15.65 -7.19 -2.98
CA THR A 54 -16.82 -7.07 -3.87
C THR A 54 -16.47 -6.58 -5.27
N ARG A 55 -15.22 -6.13 -5.51
CA ARG A 55 -14.75 -5.52 -6.76
C ARG A 55 -15.50 -4.22 -7.13
N GLY A 56 -16.31 -3.72 -6.23
CA GLY A 56 -17.09 -2.50 -6.40
C GLY A 56 -16.28 -1.25 -6.07
N ILE A 57 -16.67 -0.10 -6.64
CA ILE A 57 -16.09 1.19 -6.29
C ILE A 57 -16.71 1.64 -4.96
N ALA A 58 -15.90 1.68 -3.91
CA ALA A 58 -16.30 2.15 -2.59
C ALA A 58 -16.33 3.68 -2.52
N LYS A 59 -15.33 4.35 -3.10
CA LYS A 59 -15.24 5.82 -3.14
C LYS A 59 -14.45 6.32 -4.34
N GLU A 60 -14.80 7.53 -4.78
CA GLU A 60 -14.05 8.31 -5.75
C GLU A 60 -13.66 9.65 -5.11
N PHE A 61 -12.38 10.01 -5.16
CA PHE A 61 -11.88 11.30 -4.75
C PHE A 61 -11.47 12.10 -5.99
N LYS A 62 -12.10 13.23 -6.18
CA LYS A 62 -11.78 14.14 -7.25
C LYS A 62 -11.55 15.53 -6.68
N ASP A 63 -10.41 16.09 -7.02
CA ASP A 63 -10.09 17.49 -6.69
C ASP A 63 -10.31 18.34 -7.92
N ASP A 64 -11.30 19.25 -7.89
CA ASP A 64 -11.64 20.13 -9.00
C ASP A 64 -10.45 20.99 -9.45
N GLU A 65 -9.48 21.20 -8.56
CA GLU A 65 -8.26 21.93 -8.86
C GLU A 65 -7.14 21.05 -9.47
N CYS A 66 -7.31 19.72 -9.48
CA CYS A 66 -6.32 18.76 -10.00
C CYS A 66 -6.86 18.01 -11.21
N VAL A 67 -6.43 18.39 -12.39
CA VAL A 67 -6.76 17.72 -13.67
C VAL A 67 -5.57 16.90 -14.18
N ALA A 68 -4.48 16.88 -13.43
CA ALA A 68 -3.25 16.24 -13.84
C ALA A 68 -3.18 14.79 -13.35
N SER A 69 -2.49 13.95 -14.13
CA SER A 69 -2.29 12.54 -13.81
C SER A 69 -1.70 12.33 -12.42
N ILE A 70 -2.27 11.41 -11.65
CA ILE A 70 -1.74 10.99 -10.36
C ILE A 70 -0.45 10.21 -10.58
N THR A 71 0.55 10.52 -9.78
CA THR A 71 1.90 9.91 -9.85
C THR A 71 2.10 8.83 -8.79
N SER A 72 1.54 8.99 -7.60
CA SER A 72 1.54 7.95 -6.58
C SER A 72 0.41 8.10 -5.57
N VAL A 73 0.04 6.98 -4.97
CA VAL A 73 -0.98 6.86 -3.93
C VAL A 73 -0.37 6.15 -2.73
N CYS A 74 -0.64 6.61 -1.51
CA CYS A 74 -0.13 6.03 -0.29
C CYS A 74 -1.17 6.05 0.83
N TRP A 75 -1.45 4.89 1.40
CA TRP A 75 -2.33 4.74 2.55
C TRP A 75 -1.64 5.11 3.86
N SER A 76 -2.39 5.65 4.80
CA SER A 76 -1.97 5.73 6.20
C SER A 76 -1.99 4.33 6.85
N LYS A 77 -1.32 4.18 7.98
CA LYS A 77 -1.17 2.90 8.69
C LYS A 77 -2.50 2.17 8.93
N TYR A 78 -3.53 2.88 9.31
CA TYR A 78 -4.84 2.31 9.63
C TYR A 78 -5.89 2.45 8.51
N GLY A 79 -5.53 3.05 7.38
CA GLY A 79 -6.43 3.19 6.24
C GLY A 79 -7.41 4.37 6.29
N HIS A 80 -7.37 5.20 7.36
CA HIS A 80 -8.27 6.36 7.49
C HIS A 80 -7.90 7.52 6.58
N ARG A 81 -6.63 7.61 6.16
CA ARG A 81 -6.14 8.69 5.31
C ARG A 81 -5.42 8.13 4.10
N ILE A 82 -5.52 8.84 3.00
CA ILE A 82 -4.81 8.54 1.77
C ILE A 82 -4.11 9.79 1.26
N LEU A 83 -2.84 9.66 0.93
CA LEU A 83 -2.03 10.70 0.31
C LEU A 83 -1.95 10.45 -1.18
N VAL A 84 -2.32 11.45 -1.96
CA VAL A 84 -2.28 11.43 -3.41
C VAL A 84 -1.30 12.47 -3.88
N SER A 85 -0.40 12.11 -4.77
CA SER A 85 0.50 13.05 -5.44
C SER A 85 0.22 13.09 -6.93
N ALA A 86 0.28 14.27 -7.54
CA ALA A 86 -0.06 14.46 -8.94
C ALA A 86 1.03 15.19 -9.74
N ALA A 87 0.95 15.10 -11.06
CA ALA A 87 1.92 15.70 -11.98
C ALA A 87 1.86 17.25 -12.00
N ASP A 88 0.79 17.86 -11.50
CA ASP A 88 0.65 19.30 -11.28
C ASP A 88 1.47 19.83 -10.10
N LYS A 89 2.28 18.96 -9.46
CA LYS A 89 3.09 19.22 -8.27
C LYS A 89 2.29 19.30 -6.96
N SER A 90 1.05 18.87 -6.96
CA SER A 90 0.22 18.84 -5.75
C SER A 90 0.44 17.57 -4.94
N LEU A 91 0.30 17.72 -3.64
CA LEU A 91 0.12 16.67 -2.65
C LEU A 91 -1.22 16.91 -1.97
N THR A 92 -2.13 15.97 -2.06
CA THR A 92 -3.45 16.07 -1.44
C THR A 92 -3.65 14.94 -0.44
N LEU A 93 -3.98 15.28 0.79
CA LEU A 93 -4.34 14.33 1.84
C LEU A 93 -5.85 14.29 1.98
N TRP A 94 -6.42 13.10 1.89
CA TRP A 94 -7.85 12.86 2.03
C TRP A 94 -8.16 12.06 3.29
N ASP A 95 -9.29 12.38 3.91
CA ASP A 95 -9.95 11.51 4.89
C ASP A 95 -10.81 10.51 4.13
N VAL A 96 -10.46 9.23 4.23
CA VAL A 96 -11.11 8.17 3.46
C VAL A 96 -12.55 7.94 3.96
N VAL A 97 -12.77 8.01 5.26
CA VAL A 97 -14.08 7.75 5.87
C VAL A 97 -15.07 8.85 5.52
N LYS A 98 -14.67 10.10 5.77
CA LYS A 98 -15.51 11.27 5.49
C LYS A 98 -15.62 11.58 4.00
N GLY A 99 -14.61 11.24 3.21
CA GLY A 99 -14.53 11.63 1.80
C GLY A 99 -14.08 13.07 1.59
N GLU A 100 -13.51 13.71 2.61
CA GLU A 100 -13.14 15.11 2.59
C GLU A 100 -11.65 15.31 2.33
N LYS A 101 -11.33 16.40 1.63
CA LYS A 101 -9.96 16.87 1.45
C LYS A 101 -9.47 17.55 2.73
N ILE A 102 -8.44 16.96 3.38
CA ILE A 102 -7.86 17.51 4.62
C ILE A 102 -6.91 18.65 4.28
N THR A 103 -5.95 18.41 3.41
CA THR A 103 -4.88 19.37 3.08
C THR A 103 -4.45 19.20 1.63
N ARG A 104 -4.11 20.32 0.99
CA ARG A 104 -3.44 20.36 -0.31
C ARG A 104 -2.21 21.23 -0.25
N ILE A 105 -1.07 20.70 -0.69
CA ILE A 105 0.22 21.40 -0.69
C ILE A 105 0.76 21.41 -2.11
N MET A 106 1.23 22.56 -2.56
CA MET A 106 1.89 22.72 -3.84
C MET A 106 3.40 22.68 -3.66
N LEU A 107 4.05 21.74 -4.35
CA LEU A 107 5.49 21.58 -4.36
C LEU A 107 6.14 22.42 -5.48
N GLN A 108 7.44 22.59 -5.39
CA GLN A 108 8.20 23.26 -6.45
C GLN A 108 8.40 22.37 -7.69
N GLN A 109 8.48 21.05 -7.49
CA GLN A 109 8.69 20.04 -8.54
C GLN A 109 7.70 18.91 -8.46
N THR A 110 7.49 18.24 -9.60
CA THR A 110 6.60 17.09 -9.69
C THR A 110 7.09 15.95 -8.80
N PRO A 111 6.28 15.49 -7.84
CA PRO A 111 6.58 14.32 -7.04
C PRO A 111 6.41 13.05 -7.89
N LEU A 112 7.44 12.21 -7.93
CA LEU A 112 7.34 10.88 -8.54
C LEU A 112 6.72 9.88 -7.56
N GLN A 113 7.04 10.04 -6.28
CA GLN A 113 6.56 9.18 -5.21
C GLN A 113 6.40 10.00 -3.94
N ALA A 114 5.31 9.76 -3.23
CA ALA A 114 5.06 10.32 -1.90
C ALA A 114 4.62 9.21 -0.96
N ARG A 115 5.20 9.14 0.24
CA ARG A 115 4.94 8.12 1.25
C ARG A 115 4.66 8.77 2.59
N LEU A 116 3.54 8.42 3.21
CA LEU A 116 3.22 8.82 4.58
C LEU A 116 4.18 8.17 5.57
N HIS A 117 4.42 8.84 6.69
CA HIS A 117 5.24 8.30 7.78
C HIS A 117 4.57 7.05 8.39
N PRO A 118 5.23 5.88 8.36
CA PRO A 118 4.58 4.61 8.72
C PRO A 118 4.39 4.43 10.24
N GLY A 119 5.10 5.17 11.06
CA GLY A 119 5.06 5.03 12.53
C GLY A 119 3.94 5.78 13.23
N SER A 120 3.21 6.67 12.52
CA SER A 120 2.15 7.50 13.10
C SER A 120 0.76 6.97 12.75
N SER A 121 -0.16 7.01 13.72
CA SER A 121 -1.59 6.73 13.51
C SER A 121 -2.26 7.82 12.67
N THR A 122 -1.91 9.08 12.96
CA THR A 122 -2.35 10.27 12.22
C THR A 122 -1.13 10.95 11.61
N PRO A 123 -0.64 10.45 10.45
CA PRO A 123 0.60 10.98 9.89
C PRO A 123 0.42 12.43 9.43
N SER A 124 1.24 13.30 9.99
CA SER A 124 1.40 14.70 9.56
C SER A 124 2.62 14.88 8.65
N ILE A 125 3.48 13.86 8.53
CA ILE A 125 4.73 13.93 7.81
C ILE A 125 4.70 12.95 6.64
N CYS A 126 5.17 13.39 5.48
CA CYS A 126 5.39 12.53 4.33
C CYS A 126 6.79 12.70 3.73
N LEU A 127 7.31 11.62 3.16
CA LEU A 127 8.53 11.60 2.36
C LEU A 127 8.16 11.74 0.90
N VAL A 128 8.75 12.71 0.23
CA VAL A 128 8.52 12.97 -1.20
C VAL A 128 9.82 12.79 -1.95
N CYS A 129 9.77 12.03 -3.02
CA CYS A 129 10.86 11.86 -3.99
C CYS A 129 10.47 12.60 -5.29
N PRO A 130 10.98 13.81 -5.53
CA PRO A 130 10.69 14.58 -6.73
C PRO A 130 11.51 14.12 -7.93
N LEU A 131 11.11 14.56 -9.14
CA LEU A 131 11.72 14.14 -10.40
C LEU A 131 13.20 14.52 -10.52
N SER A 132 13.59 15.70 -10.07
CA SER A 132 14.92 16.29 -10.38
C SER A 132 15.59 16.97 -9.19
N SER A 133 15.14 16.73 -7.96
CA SER A 133 15.74 17.30 -6.76
C SER A 133 15.90 16.26 -5.66
N ALA A 134 16.58 16.65 -4.59
CA ALA A 134 16.77 15.81 -3.42
C ALA A 134 15.42 15.41 -2.80
N PRO A 135 15.32 14.22 -2.20
CA PRO A 135 14.13 13.83 -1.46
C PRO A 135 13.92 14.78 -0.29
N MET A 136 12.68 14.97 0.06
CA MET A 136 12.27 15.94 1.08
C MET A 136 11.24 15.35 2.02
N ILE A 137 11.26 15.80 3.25
CA ILE A 137 10.20 15.58 4.22
C ILE A 137 9.28 16.80 4.18
N VAL A 138 8.01 16.56 4.00
CA VAL A 138 6.96 17.59 3.99
C VAL A 138 6.07 17.37 5.19
N ASP A 139 5.88 18.40 5.96
CA ASP A 139 4.89 18.44 7.03
C ASP A 139 3.55 18.87 6.42
N LEU A 140 2.56 18.00 6.48
CA LEU A 140 1.24 18.18 5.86
C LEU A 140 0.37 19.18 6.63
N ASP A 141 0.63 19.41 7.92
CA ASP A 141 -0.14 20.35 8.73
C ASP A 141 0.36 21.80 8.55
N THR A 142 1.67 21.98 8.48
CA THR A 142 2.30 23.32 8.37
C THR A 142 2.70 23.68 6.94
N GLY A 143 2.79 22.70 6.03
CA GLY A 143 3.32 22.87 4.67
C GLY A 143 4.84 23.08 4.64
N SER A 144 5.54 22.89 5.77
CA SER A 144 6.99 23.08 5.82
C SER A 144 7.72 21.95 5.09
N VAL A 145 8.79 22.31 4.39
CA VAL A 145 9.58 21.37 3.57
C VAL A 145 11.00 21.33 4.09
N THR A 146 11.46 20.14 4.46
CA THR A 146 12.85 19.86 4.85
C THR A 146 13.53 19.01 3.82
N VAL A 147 14.53 19.55 3.12
CA VAL A 147 15.31 18.82 2.11
C VAL A 147 16.31 17.90 2.80
N LEU A 148 16.33 16.62 2.40
CA LEU A 148 17.27 15.64 2.94
C LEU A 148 18.65 15.76 2.27
N PRO A 149 19.74 15.52 3.01
CA PRO A 149 21.08 15.55 2.46
C PRO A 149 21.28 14.39 1.48
N VAL A 150 21.90 14.67 0.34
CA VAL A 150 22.19 13.69 -0.71
C VAL A 150 23.67 13.37 -0.83
N SER A 151 24.50 14.01 -0.02
CA SER A 151 25.94 13.77 0.07
C SER A 151 26.41 13.80 1.52
N PRO A 152 27.44 13.01 1.85
CA PRO A 152 27.95 12.92 3.23
C PRO A 152 28.53 14.22 3.79
N THR A 153 28.81 15.20 2.95
CA THR A 153 29.49 16.47 3.33
C THR A 153 28.53 17.61 3.67
N GLU A 154 27.22 17.44 3.46
CA GLU A 154 26.22 18.51 3.66
C GLU A 154 25.63 18.59 5.09
N GLY A 155 26.17 17.86 6.05
CA GLY A 155 25.73 17.87 7.44
C GLY A 155 26.45 18.90 8.31
N GLY A 156 26.13 20.18 8.17
CA GLY A 156 26.65 21.21 9.06
C GLY A 156 26.19 22.62 8.73
N ASN A 157 25.25 23.14 9.49
CA ASN A 157 24.68 24.49 9.51
C ASN A 157 23.61 24.80 8.46
N GLY A 158 22.38 24.91 8.99
CA GLY A 158 21.18 25.33 8.28
C GLY A 158 21.26 26.70 7.62
N LEU A 159 21.73 26.70 6.38
CA LEU A 159 21.50 27.77 5.43
C LEU A 159 21.16 27.09 4.12
N ALA A 160 19.99 27.40 3.61
CA ALA A 160 19.53 26.97 2.30
C ALA A 160 20.66 27.15 1.27
N PRO A 161 20.97 26.16 0.44
CA PRO A 161 21.95 26.33 -0.62
C PRO A 161 21.39 27.31 -1.66
N THR A 162 21.76 28.57 -1.55
CA THR A 162 21.66 29.51 -2.64
C THR A 162 22.53 28.96 -3.76
N SER A 163 21.86 28.50 -4.79
CA SER A 163 22.45 28.07 -6.04
C SER A 163 23.33 29.20 -6.62
N LYS A 164 24.60 29.15 -6.41
CA LYS A 164 25.65 29.73 -7.27
C LYS A 164 27.00 29.37 -6.65
N ASN A 165 27.61 28.30 -7.09
CA ASN A 165 29.00 28.28 -7.53
C ASN A 165 29.65 26.90 -7.53
N LYS A 166 30.21 26.69 -8.64
CA LYS A 166 31.41 26.00 -9.06
C LYS A 166 31.21 24.67 -9.75
N LEU A 167 31.07 24.84 -11.07
CA LEU A 167 31.63 23.91 -12.03
C LEU A 167 33.15 23.79 -11.76
N SER A 168 33.53 22.72 -11.12
CA SER A 168 34.90 22.22 -11.18
C SER A 168 34.89 20.78 -10.66
N ASP A 169 34.56 19.91 -11.46
CA ASP A 169 34.94 18.53 -11.69
C ASP A 169 33.84 17.89 -12.52
N GLY A 170 34.14 17.26 -13.62
CA GLY A 170 33.17 16.72 -14.60
C GLY A 170 32.30 15.55 -14.10
N SER A 171 31.95 15.50 -12.84
CA SER A 171 31.00 14.53 -12.31
C SER A 171 29.59 15.06 -12.52
N ALA A 172 28.76 14.28 -13.21
CA ALA A 172 27.32 14.53 -13.34
C ALA A 172 26.70 14.83 -11.96
N PRO A 173 25.76 15.79 -11.87
CA PRO A 173 25.13 16.14 -10.60
C PRO A 173 24.48 14.91 -9.99
N PHE A 174 24.73 14.69 -8.70
CA PHE A 174 24.10 13.64 -7.92
C PHE A 174 22.57 13.77 -7.99
N SER A 175 21.92 12.74 -8.47
CA SER A 175 20.47 12.71 -8.58
C SER A 175 19.92 11.56 -7.73
N PRO A 176 19.15 11.84 -6.67
CA PRO A 176 18.42 10.80 -5.96
C PRO A 176 17.33 10.25 -6.87
N THR A 177 17.12 8.95 -6.84
CA THR A 177 16.17 8.29 -7.74
C THR A 177 15.01 7.63 -7.03
N ALA A 178 15.22 7.21 -5.79
CA ALA A 178 14.20 6.55 -4.97
C ALA A 178 14.47 6.78 -3.49
N ALA A 179 13.41 6.83 -2.69
CA ALA A 179 13.52 6.93 -1.24
C ALA A 179 12.38 6.21 -0.54
N CYS A 180 12.65 5.63 0.64
CA CYS A 180 11.64 5.01 1.48
C CYS A 180 11.96 5.18 2.97
N PHE A 181 10.94 5.10 3.82
CA PHE A 181 11.10 4.95 5.27
C PHE A 181 11.41 3.49 5.63
N ASN A 182 12.06 3.28 6.76
CA ASN A 182 12.04 1.98 7.43
C ASN A 182 10.64 1.71 8.04
N LYS A 183 10.42 0.52 8.60
CA LYS A 183 9.10 0.08 9.12
C LYS A 183 8.45 1.07 10.11
N TYR A 184 9.22 1.70 10.97
CA TYR A 184 8.70 2.63 11.99
C TYR A 184 8.91 4.12 11.66
N GLY A 185 9.57 4.43 10.55
CA GLY A 185 9.81 5.80 10.12
C GLY A 185 10.99 6.49 10.80
N ASP A 186 11.81 5.79 11.58
CA ASP A 186 12.97 6.36 12.27
C ASP A 186 14.05 6.81 11.30
N LEU A 187 14.24 6.06 10.22
CA LEU A 187 15.28 6.26 9.21
C LEU A 187 14.68 6.35 7.81
N VAL A 188 15.34 7.09 6.95
CA VAL A 188 15.06 7.18 5.51
C VAL A 188 16.21 6.58 4.72
N TYR A 189 15.89 5.72 3.77
CA TYR A 189 16.82 5.11 2.85
C TYR A 189 16.67 5.76 1.49
N VAL A 190 17.76 6.29 0.93
CA VAL A 190 17.76 7.02 -0.34
C VAL A 190 18.71 6.33 -1.31
N GLY A 191 18.18 5.87 -2.44
CA GLY A 191 18.96 5.35 -3.55
C GLY A 191 19.35 6.46 -4.50
N ASN A 192 20.56 6.40 -5.05
CA ASN A 192 21.07 7.45 -5.93
C ASN A 192 21.53 6.92 -7.30
N SER A 193 21.92 7.84 -8.17
CA SER A 193 22.42 7.55 -9.51
C SER A 193 23.83 6.95 -9.52
N LYS A 194 24.55 7.00 -8.41
CA LYS A 194 25.90 6.41 -8.26
C LYS A 194 25.86 4.96 -7.77
N GLY A 195 24.68 4.41 -7.51
CA GLY A 195 24.54 3.08 -6.94
C GLY A 195 24.85 3.03 -5.45
N GLU A 196 24.54 4.08 -4.73
CA GLU A 196 24.69 4.14 -3.26
C GLU A 196 23.31 4.22 -2.61
N ILE A 197 23.15 3.51 -1.50
CA ILE A 197 22.01 3.64 -0.60
C ILE A 197 22.47 4.43 0.60
N LEU A 198 21.91 5.62 0.79
CA LEU A 198 22.17 6.48 1.93
C LEU A 198 21.19 6.17 3.05
N ILE A 199 21.68 5.99 4.26
CA ILE A 199 20.86 5.84 5.47
C ILE A 199 20.85 7.17 6.19
N ILE A 200 19.67 7.78 6.33
CA ILE A 200 19.51 9.16 6.79
C ILE A 200 18.62 9.19 8.04
N ASP A 201 19.13 9.86 9.08
CA ASP A 201 18.29 10.31 10.20
C ASP A 201 17.57 11.60 9.77
N HIS A 202 16.27 11.46 9.45
CA HIS A 202 15.50 12.59 8.93
C HIS A 202 15.22 13.68 9.99
N LYS A 203 15.23 13.33 11.30
CA LYS A 203 15.03 14.29 12.38
C LYS A 203 16.25 15.18 12.59
N ARG A 204 17.46 14.59 12.47
CA ARG A 204 18.73 15.33 12.54
C ARG A 204 19.20 15.86 11.21
N VAL A 205 18.52 15.45 10.11
CA VAL A 205 18.87 15.80 8.72
C VAL A 205 20.34 15.43 8.39
N GLN A 206 20.73 14.20 8.75
CA GLN A 206 22.12 13.77 8.67
C GLN A 206 22.26 12.38 8.05
N VAL A 207 23.25 12.23 7.13
CA VAL A 207 23.63 10.91 6.61
C VAL A 207 24.40 10.15 7.71
N ARG A 208 23.92 8.95 8.04
CA ARG A 208 24.49 8.11 9.08
C ARG A 208 25.20 6.88 8.55
N GLY A 209 24.89 6.44 7.32
CA GLY A 209 25.51 5.28 6.69
C GLY A 209 25.39 5.30 5.19
N ILE A 210 26.30 4.59 4.51
CA ILE A 210 26.32 4.43 3.05
C ILE A 210 26.54 2.96 2.71
N VAL A 211 25.65 2.41 1.87
CA VAL A 211 25.78 1.06 1.35
C VAL A 211 26.02 1.14 -0.16
N LEU A 212 27.07 0.49 -0.64
CA LEU A 212 27.38 0.45 -2.06
C LEU A 212 26.66 -0.73 -2.70
N VAL A 213 25.91 -0.44 -3.76
CA VAL A 213 25.29 -1.48 -4.58
C VAL A 213 26.34 -2.04 -5.55
N PRO A 214 26.46 -3.37 -5.69
CA PRO A 214 27.36 -3.98 -6.67
C PRO A 214 27.13 -3.41 -8.07
N GLY A 215 28.21 -3.12 -8.80
CA GLY A 215 28.12 -2.57 -10.15
C GLY A 215 27.81 -1.08 -10.25
N CYS A 216 27.66 -0.36 -9.14
CA CYS A 216 27.40 1.09 -9.11
C CYS A 216 26.25 1.53 -10.02
N ALA A 217 25.20 0.70 -10.12
CA ALA A 217 24.07 0.93 -11.02
C ALA A 217 23.04 1.88 -10.40
N VAL A 218 22.45 2.73 -11.23
CA VAL A 218 21.40 3.67 -10.82
C VAL A 218 20.23 2.93 -10.17
N ILE A 219 19.88 3.31 -8.95
CA ILE A 219 18.76 2.72 -8.19
C ILE A 219 17.47 3.43 -8.62
N LYS A 220 16.50 2.66 -9.14
CA LYS A 220 15.21 3.16 -9.64
C LYS A 220 14.09 3.05 -8.63
N ASN A 221 14.13 2.03 -7.78
CA ASN A 221 13.12 1.79 -6.76
C ASN A 221 13.77 1.19 -5.52
N ILE A 222 13.19 1.52 -4.37
CA ILE A 222 13.62 1.04 -3.07
C ILE A 222 12.38 0.80 -2.19
N VAL A 223 12.25 -0.40 -1.63
CA VAL A 223 11.06 -0.81 -0.88
C VAL A 223 11.46 -1.72 0.27
N PHE A 224 10.93 -1.50 1.46
CA PHE A 224 11.03 -2.44 2.57
C PHE A 224 9.98 -3.53 2.49
N SER A 225 10.33 -4.73 2.91
CA SER A 225 9.35 -5.77 3.23
C SER A 225 8.46 -5.32 4.39
N ARG A 226 7.25 -5.86 4.45
CA ARG A 226 6.26 -5.48 5.46
C ARG A 226 6.75 -5.75 6.89
N ASN A 227 7.48 -6.86 7.10
CA ASN A 227 8.10 -7.18 8.38
C ASN A 227 9.29 -6.27 8.74
N GLY A 228 9.84 -5.52 7.77
CA GLY A 228 11.00 -4.62 7.95
C GLY A 228 12.35 -5.33 7.99
N GLN A 229 12.39 -6.64 7.72
CA GLN A 229 13.63 -7.42 7.74
C GLN A 229 14.44 -7.31 6.44
N TYR A 230 13.77 -7.04 5.33
CA TYR A 230 14.40 -7.00 4.01
C TYR A 230 14.16 -5.68 3.30
N LEU A 231 15.17 -5.22 2.59
CA LEU A 231 15.12 -4.07 1.70
C LEU A 231 15.32 -4.54 0.27
N LEU A 232 14.39 -4.21 -0.62
CA LEU A 232 14.49 -4.49 -2.03
C LEU A 232 14.93 -3.25 -2.79
N THR A 233 15.86 -3.41 -3.72
CA THR A 233 16.28 -2.37 -4.65
C THR A 233 16.16 -2.86 -6.09
N ASN A 234 15.67 -1.98 -6.97
CA ASN A 234 15.67 -2.20 -8.41
C ASN A 234 16.65 -1.25 -9.06
N SER A 235 17.59 -1.77 -9.81
CA SER A 235 18.67 -1.01 -10.42
C SER A 235 18.61 -1.02 -11.95
N ASN A 236 19.33 -0.10 -12.58
CA ASN A 236 19.34 0.02 -14.05
C ASN A 236 20.13 -1.10 -14.75
N ASP A 237 20.90 -1.88 -14.01
CA ASP A 237 21.64 -3.05 -14.47
C ASP A 237 20.78 -4.31 -14.68
N ARG A 238 19.44 -4.16 -14.61
CA ARG A 238 18.46 -5.23 -14.76
C ARG A 238 18.45 -6.25 -13.63
N THR A 239 18.93 -5.83 -12.46
CA THR A 239 19.01 -6.68 -11.29
C THR A 239 18.12 -6.13 -10.19
N ILE A 240 17.28 -6.98 -9.61
CA ILE A 240 16.61 -6.73 -8.35
C ILE A 240 17.50 -7.31 -7.25
N ARG A 241 17.77 -6.53 -6.20
CA ARG A 241 18.58 -6.98 -5.06
C ARG A 241 17.81 -6.89 -3.79
N ILE A 242 17.98 -7.89 -2.95
CA ILE A 242 17.46 -7.91 -1.59
C ILE A 242 18.64 -7.78 -0.64
N TYR A 243 18.46 -6.90 0.34
CA TYR A 243 19.38 -6.72 1.46
C TYR A 243 18.65 -7.13 2.74
N GLU A 244 19.34 -7.85 3.58
CA GLU A 244 18.91 -8.12 4.95
C GLU A 244 19.17 -6.89 5.80
N ASN A 245 18.17 -6.47 6.56
CA ASN A 245 18.28 -5.37 7.51
C ASN A 245 18.81 -5.90 8.83
N LEU A 246 20.03 -5.53 9.15
CA LEU A 246 20.74 -5.97 10.38
C LEU A 246 20.40 -5.07 11.58
N LEU A 247 19.78 -3.92 11.34
CA LEU A 247 19.36 -3.02 12.42
C LEU A 247 18.13 -3.59 13.14
N PRO A 248 18.00 -3.34 14.46
CA PRO A 248 16.80 -3.71 15.18
C PRO A 248 15.57 -3.03 14.55
N ILE A 249 14.50 -3.79 14.36
CA ILE A 249 13.30 -3.31 13.71
C ILE A 249 12.67 -2.15 14.51
N LYS A 250 12.62 -2.28 15.85
CA LYS A 250 12.23 -1.20 16.78
C LYS A 250 13.50 -0.53 17.32
N GLY A 251 13.55 0.81 17.26
CA GLY A 251 14.72 1.55 17.75
C GLY A 251 15.94 1.48 16.83
N ALA A 252 15.73 1.48 15.52
CA ALA A 252 16.80 1.42 14.51
C ALA A 252 17.87 2.51 14.72
N LEU A 253 17.51 3.68 15.25
CA LEU A 253 18.47 4.75 15.60
C LEU A 253 19.43 4.33 16.70
N MET A 254 18.99 3.58 17.72
CA MET A 254 19.86 3.09 18.79
C MET A 254 20.86 2.08 18.25
N GLY A 255 20.40 1.12 17.44
CA GLY A 255 21.29 0.16 16.77
C GLY A 255 22.32 0.84 15.85
N LEU A 256 21.92 1.91 15.19
CA LEU A 256 22.81 2.72 14.35
C LEU A 256 23.84 3.49 15.18
N ASP A 257 23.47 4.00 16.36
CA ASP A 257 24.41 4.65 17.30
C ASP A 257 25.41 3.63 17.87
N GLU A 258 24.98 2.41 18.17
CA GLU A 258 25.87 1.30 18.58
C GLU A 258 26.85 0.93 17.48
N ALA A 259 26.41 0.78 16.24
CA ALA A 259 27.27 0.54 15.09
C ALA A 259 28.31 1.65 14.89
N THR A 260 27.95 2.90 15.21
CA THR A 260 28.84 4.04 15.11
C THR A 260 29.93 4.05 16.19
N ASN A 261 29.60 3.61 17.40
CA ASN A 261 30.53 3.63 18.55
C ASN A 261 31.71 2.66 18.39
N GLY A 262 31.54 1.58 17.62
CA GLY A 262 32.60 0.61 17.32
C GLY A 262 33.64 1.07 16.30
N LEU A 263 33.44 2.22 15.64
CA LEU A 263 34.24 2.67 14.48
C LEU A 263 34.91 4.03 14.70
N ASN A 264 35.50 4.24 15.89
CA ASN A 264 36.11 5.52 16.24
C ASN A 264 37.39 5.85 15.47
N ASP A 265 38.06 4.83 14.94
CA ASP A 265 39.34 4.98 14.19
C ASP A 265 39.15 5.40 12.72
N LEU A 266 37.91 5.36 12.22
CA LEU A 266 37.59 5.74 10.84
C LEU A 266 36.96 7.11 10.79
N GLU A 267 37.30 7.89 9.75
CA GLU A 267 36.75 9.22 9.53
C GLU A 267 36.09 9.38 8.17
N GLY A 268 35.18 10.34 8.05
CA GLY A 268 34.55 10.76 6.79
C GLY A 268 33.70 9.66 6.12
N VAL A 269 33.87 9.53 4.83
CA VAL A 269 33.06 8.63 3.98
C VAL A 269 33.34 7.16 4.28
N GLU A 270 34.56 6.80 4.65
CA GLU A 270 34.92 5.41 4.97
C GLU A 270 34.22 4.92 6.24
N LYS A 271 34.09 5.79 7.24
CA LYS A 271 33.28 5.51 8.43
C LYS A 271 31.83 5.24 8.07
N LEU A 272 31.25 6.08 7.22
CA LEU A 272 29.85 5.91 6.78
C LEU A 272 29.63 4.60 6.00
N LYS A 273 30.60 4.18 5.18
CA LYS A 273 30.53 2.90 4.46
C LYS A 273 30.65 1.72 5.43
N ALA A 274 31.53 1.81 6.41
CA ALA A 274 31.67 0.77 7.43
C ALA A 274 30.39 0.62 8.26
N ILE A 275 29.75 1.73 8.65
CA ILE A 275 28.45 1.72 9.33
C ILE A 275 27.38 1.11 8.40
N GLY A 276 27.32 1.51 7.15
CA GLY A 276 26.37 0.99 6.17
C GLY A 276 26.45 -0.52 6.02
N ALA A 277 27.68 -1.07 5.98
CA ALA A 277 27.91 -2.52 5.89
C ALA A 277 27.44 -3.30 7.14
N GLN A 278 27.33 -2.62 8.30
CA GLN A 278 26.76 -3.20 9.53
C GLN A 278 25.22 -3.05 9.59
N CYS A 279 24.64 -2.20 8.73
CA CYS A 279 23.20 -1.96 8.70
C CYS A 279 22.47 -2.84 7.69
N LEU A 280 23.08 -3.07 6.53
CA LEU A 280 22.48 -3.83 5.43
C LEU A 280 23.49 -4.81 4.85
N ALA A 281 23.10 -6.07 4.75
CA ALA A 281 23.87 -7.11 4.08
C ALA A 281 23.18 -7.53 2.78
N LEU A 282 23.92 -7.62 1.66
CA LEU A 282 23.37 -8.15 0.41
C LEU A 282 22.99 -9.62 0.60
N PHE A 283 21.72 -9.95 0.44
CA PHE A 283 21.19 -11.28 0.62
C PHE A 283 21.08 -12.04 -0.70
N ARG A 284 20.41 -11.47 -1.71
CA ARG A 284 20.19 -12.11 -3.02
C ARG A 284 20.07 -11.10 -4.15
N GLU A 285 20.38 -11.60 -5.36
CA GLU A 285 20.20 -10.89 -6.62
C GLU A 285 19.31 -11.70 -7.55
N PHE A 286 18.38 -11.02 -8.22
CA PHE A 286 17.43 -11.61 -9.16
C PHE A 286 17.62 -10.93 -10.51
N GLN A 287 17.85 -11.73 -11.53
CA GLN A 287 17.99 -11.27 -12.90
C GLN A 287 17.57 -12.37 -13.87
N ASP A 288 17.02 -11.97 -14.99
CA ASP A 288 16.87 -12.88 -16.14
C ASP A 288 18.08 -12.70 -17.06
N SER A 289 19.00 -13.64 -17.00
CA SER A 289 20.23 -13.62 -17.79
C SER A 289 19.99 -13.95 -19.28
N VAL A 290 18.88 -14.59 -19.60
CA VAL A 290 18.53 -15.03 -20.98
C VAL A 290 17.91 -13.88 -21.74
N THR A 291 16.79 -13.34 -21.24
CA THR A 291 16.01 -12.29 -21.93
C THR A 291 16.46 -10.88 -21.60
N ARG A 292 17.29 -10.72 -20.57
CA ARG A 292 17.83 -9.43 -20.11
C ARG A 292 16.76 -8.38 -19.87
N VAL A 293 15.69 -8.76 -19.18
CA VAL A 293 14.53 -7.91 -18.86
C VAL A 293 14.92 -6.76 -17.94
N HIS A 294 14.38 -5.58 -18.20
CA HIS A 294 14.35 -4.50 -17.21
C HIS A 294 13.10 -4.65 -16.34
N TRP A 295 13.25 -4.41 -15.04
CA TRP A 295 12.20 -4.60 -14.08
C TRP A 295 11.39 -3.32 -13.83
N LYS A 296 10.10 -3.48 -13.68
CA LYS A 296 9.13 -2.45 -13.33
C LYS A 296 8.45 -2.82 -12.03
N ALA A 297 8.29 -1.83 -11.14
CA ALA A 297 7.55 -1.91 -9.88
C ALA A 297 7.75 -3.21 -9.05
N PRO A 298 9.00 -3.67 -8.79
CA PRO A 298 9.19 -4.86 -8.01
C PRO A 298 8.72 -4.65 -6.57
N CYS A 299 8.12 -5.70 -5.99
CA CYS A 299 7.60 -5.69 -4.63
C CYS A 299 7.80 -7.03 -3.94
N PHE A 300 7.59 -7.06 -2.63
CA PHE A 300 7.49 -8.27 -1.84
C PHE A 300 6.05 -8.76 -1.75
N SER A 301 5.87 -10.06 -1.50
CA SER A 301 4.63 -10.60 -0.94
C SER A 301 4.35 -10.05 0.47
N GLY A 302 3.14 -10.26 0.97
CA GLY A 302 2.74 -9.78 2.29
C GLY A 302 3.59 -10.32 3.43
N ASP A 303 4.02 -11.58 3.35
CA ASP A 303 4.91 -12.28 4.29
C ASP A 303 6.40 -11.97 4.07
N GLY A 304 6.78 -11.50 2.87
CA GLY A 304 8.17 -11.23 2.48
C GLY A 304 8.94 -12.47 2.00
N GLU A 305 8.26 -13.61 1.76
CA GLU A 305 8.89 -14.83 1.25
C GLU A 305 9.06 -14.81 -0.27
N TRP A 306 8.23 -14.04 -0.96
CA TRP A 306 8.23 -13.96 -2.42
C TRP A 306 8.64 -12.57 -2.89
N VAL A 307 9.32 -12.55 -4.01
CA VAL A 307 9.73 -11.34 -4.73
C VAL A 307 9.08 -11.35 -6.09
N VAL A 308 8.47 -10.25 -6.45
CA VAL A 308 7.75 -10.10 -7.70
C VAL A 308 8.31 -8.94 -8.50
N GLY A 309 8.43 -9.11 -9.80
CA GLY A 309 8.86 -8.04 -10.70
C GLY A 309 8.14 -8.11 -12.04
N GLY A 310 7.62 -6.97 -12.48
CA GLY A 310 7.02 -6.85 -13.80
C GLY A 310 8.07 -6.60 -14.89
N SER A 311 7.86 -7.14 -16.09
CA SER A 311 8.66 -6.81 -17.26
C SER A 311 8.42 -5.34 -17.67
N ALA A 312 9.51 -4.60 -17.90
CA ALA A 312 9.41 -3.24 -18.42
C ALA A 312 9.35 -3.19 -19.97
N ASN A 313 9.28 -4.33 -20.64
CA ASN A 313 9.21 -4.40 -22.09
C ASN A 313 7.85 -3.86 -22.60
N LYS A 314 7.91 -3.11 -23.70
CA LYS A 314 6.68 -2.62 -24.34
C LYS A 314 6.02 -3.74 -25.13
N GLY A 315 4.79 -4.10 -24.83
CA GLY A 315 4.06 -5.14 -25.54
C GLY A 315 4.15 -6.53 -24.92
N GLU A 316 4.65 -6.62 -23.70
CA GLU A 316 4.64 -7.83 -22.88
C GLU A 316 4.09 -7.52 -21.50
N HIS A 317 3.13 -8.30 -21.03
CA HIS A 317 2.64 -8.24 -19.67
C HIS A 317 3.08 -9.52 -18.96
N LYS A 318 4.34 -9.52 -18.53
CA LYS A 318 4.95 -10.66 -17.84
C LYS A 318 5.33 -10.29 -16.44
N ILE A 319 4.91 -11.09 -15.48
CA ILE A 319 5.20 -10.94 -14.07
C ILE A 319 6.01 -12.16 -13.63
N TYR A 320 7.17 -11.92 -13.06
CA TYR A 320 8.09 -12.94 -12.58
C TYR A 320 7.95 -13.05 -11.07
N ILE A 321 7.85 -14.26 -10.57
CA ILE A 321 7.74 -14.56 -9.14
C ILE A 321 8.91 -15.45 -8.75
N TRP A 322 9.71 -14.98 -7.82
CA TRP A 322 10.83 -15.72 -7.24
C TRP A 322 10.58 -16.01 -5.76
N ASP A 323 11.12 -17.11 -5.30
CA ASP A 323 11.28 -17.32 -3.87
C ASP A 323 12.43 -16.42 -3.33
N ARG A 324 12.46 -16.22 -2.03
CA ARG A 324 13.51 -15.42 -1.38
C ARG A 324 14.90 -16.08 -1.53
N ALA A 325 14.98 -17.39 -1.76
CA ALA A 325 16.24 -18.11 -1.99
C ALA A 325 16.84 -17.82 -3.37
N GLY A 326 16.06 -17.26 -4.30
CA GLY A 326 16.52 -16.84 -5.62
C GLY A 326 16.05 -17.72 -6.77
N HIS A 327 15.17 -18.70 -6.53
CA HIS A 327 14.63 -19.56 -7.58
C HIS A 327 13.43 -18.88 -8.25
N LEU A 328 13.41 -18.90 -9.57
CA LEU A 328 12.24 -18.48 -10.33
C LEU A 328 11.16 -19.57 -10.20
N VAL A 329 10.05 -19.22 -9.57
CA VAL A 329 8.96 -20.16 -9.31
C VAL A 329 7.93 -20.12 -10.43
N LYS A 330 7.54 -18.90 -10.86
CA LYS A 330 6.50 -18.77 -11.87
C LYS A 330 6.68 -17.50 -12.70
N ILE A 331 6.22 -17.58 -13.96
CA ILE A 331 6.07 -16.43 -14.84
C ILE A 331 4.60 -16.37 -15.21
N LEU A 332 3.94 -15.25 -14.90
CA LEU A 332 2.57 -14.98 -15.32
C LEU A 332 2.63 -14.23 -16.65
N GLU A 333 1.89 -14.69 -17.63
CA GLU A 333 1.83 -14.09 -18.96
C GLU A 333 0.43 -13.56 -19.24
N GLY A 334 0.32 -12.27 -19.50
CA GLY A 334 -0.92 -11.57 -19.78
C GLY A 334 -1.01 -11.03 -21.20
N PRO A 335 -1.92 -10.08 -21.43
CA PRO A 335 -2.10 -9.43 -22.72
C PRO A 335 -0.83 -8.74 -23.21
N LYS A 336 -0.77 -8.45 -24.54
CA LYS A 336 0.41 -7.81 -25.15
C LYS A 336 0.47 -6.31 -24.85
N GLU A 337 0.56 -5.97 -23.58
CA GLU A 337 0.60 -4.59 -23.07
C GLU A 337 1.73 -4.43 -22.05
N ALA A 338 2.25 -3.21 -21.92
CA ALA A 338 3.29 -2.94 -20.94
C ALA A 338 2.69 -2.80 -19.52
N ILE A 339 3.43 -3.25 -18.52
CA ILE A 339 3.10 -3.04 -17.10
C ILE A 339 3.53 -1.63 -16.69
N ILE A 340 2.64 -0.90 -16.02
CA ILE A 340 2.94 0.40 -15.41
C ILE A 340 3.24 0.25 -13.93
N ASP A 341 2.38 -0.45 -13.20
CA ASP A 341 2.51 -0.63 -11.77
C ASP A 341 2.09 -2.06 -11.36
N LEU A 342 2.51 -2.49 -10.17
CA LEU A 342 2.33 -3.83 -9.67
C LEU A 342 2.29 -3.81 -8.15
N ALA A 343 1.35 -4.54 -7.57
CA ALA A 343 1.24 -4.70 -6.13
C ALA A 343 0.84 -6.13 -5.77
N TRP A 344 1.47 -6.68 -4.73
CA TRP A 344 1.04 -7.93 -4.12
C TRP A 344 0.02 -7.63 -3.02
N HIS A 345 -1.02 -8.46 -2.94
CA HIS A 345 -2.02 -8.34 -1.88
C HIS A 345 -1.37 -8.60 -0.50
N PRO A 346 -1.68 -7.81 0.54
CA PRO A 346 -1.00 -7.93 1.83
C PRO A 346 -1.17 -9.25 2.57
N VAL A 347 -2.26 -9.99 2.30
CA VAL A 347 -2.62 -11.23 3.03
C VAL A 347 -2.72 -12.42 2.08
N HIS A 348 -3.42 -12.28 0.97
CA HIS A 348 -3.69 -13.38 0.03
C HIS A 348 -2.63 -13.49 -1.07
N PRO A 349 -2.45 -14.67 -1.66
CA PRO A 349 -1.55 -14.88 -2.80
C PRO A 349 -2.15 -14.33 -4.10
N ILE A 350 -2.43 -13.05 -4.13
CA ILE A 350 -3.02 -12.31 -5.24
C ILE A 350 -2.07 -11.21 -5.67
N VAL A 351 -1.87 -11.08 -6.96
CA VAL A 351 -1.10 -9.99 -7.57
C VAL A 351 -2.03 -9.10 -8.37
N VAL A 352 -1.85 -7.80 -8.25
CA VAL A 352 -2.58 -6.83 -9.06
C VAL A 352 -1.59 -6.04 -9.91
N SER A 353 -1.87 -5.92 -11.19
CA SER A 353 -1.02 -5.21 -12.14
C SER A 353 -1.81 -4.21 -12.97
N VAL A 354 -1.17 -3.08 -13.29
CA VAL A 354 -1.76 -2.04 -14.13
C VAL A 354 -1.12 -2.06 -15.50
N SER A 355 -1.93 -2.10 -16.54
CA SER A 355 -1.48 -2.04 -17.93
C SER A 355 -1.27 -0.61 -18.43
N LEU A 356 -0.62 -0.46 -19.56
CA LEU A 356 -0.42 0.84 -20.22
C LEU A 356 -1.76 1.47 -20.66
N ALA A 357 -2.74 0.65 -21.04
CA ALA A 357 -4.10 1.09 -21.37
C ALA A 357 -4.84 1.64 -20.15
N GLY A 358 -4.40 1.30 -18.94
CA GLY A 358 -5.01 1.74 -17.69
C GLY A 358 -5.92 0.69 -17.05
N LEU A 359 -5.98 -0.50 -17.61
CA LEU A 359 -6.71 -1.63 -17.01
C LEU A 359 -5.93 -2.21 -15.83
N VAL A 360 -6.66 -2.62 -14.81
CA VAL A 360 -6.11 -3.29 -13.63
C VAL A 360 -6.46 -4.77 -13.71
N TYR A 361 -5.45 -5.62 -13.83
CA TYR A 361 -5.63 -7.09 -13.85
C TYR A 361 -5.39 -7.66 -12.46
N ILE A 362 -6.30 -8.53 -12.03
CA ILE A 362 -6.23 -9.27 -10.78
C ILE A 362 -5.81 -10.69 -11.09
N TRP A 363 -4.66 -11.09 -10.57
CA TRP A 363 -4.09 -12.41 -10.76
C TRP A 363 -4.31 -13.22 -9.50
N ALA A 364 -5.04 -14.33 -9.62
CA ALA A 364 -5.32 -15.24 -8.53
C ALA A 364 -5.05 -16.69 -8.98
N LYS A 365 -5.15 -17.60 -8.02
CA LYS A 365 -5.10 -19.04 -8.32
C LYS A 365 -6.35 -19.44 -9.05
N ASP A 366 -6.19 -20.32 -10.02
CA ASP A 366 -7.32 -21.01 -10.68
C ASP A 366 -7.88 -22.07 -9.73
N TYR A 367 -8.99 -21.73 -9.07
CA TYR A 367 -9.72 -22.66 -8.22
C TYR A 367 -10.69 -23.45 -9.09
N THR A 368 -10.24 -24.58 -9.61
CA THR A 368 -11.16 -25.55 -10.19
C THR A 368 -11.91 -26.22 -9.04
N GLU A 369 -13.22 -26.04 -9.01
CA GLU A 369 -14.08 -26.75 -8.06
C GLU A 369 -13.97 -28.26 -8.32
N ASN A 370 -13.44 -28.99 -7.35
CA ASN A 370 -13.36 -30.44 -7.43
C ASN A 370 -14.50 -31.08 -6.63
N TRP A 371 -15.63 -31.26 -7.29
CA TRP A 371 -16.80 -31.88 -6.70
C TRP A 371 -16.56 -33.30 -6.18
N SER A 372 -15.51 -33.98 -6.67
CA SER A 372 -15.16 -35.33 -6.21
C SER A 372 -14.74 -35.36 -4.75
N ALA A 373 -14.35 -34.22 -4.15
CA ALA A 373 -14.05 -34.12 -2.72
C ALA A 373 -15.31 -34.24 -1.85
N PHE A 374 -16.46 -33.83 -2.38
CA PHE A 374 -17.75 -33.84 -1.66
C PHE A 374 -18.57 -35.10 -2.01
N ALA A 375 -18.33 -35.70 -3.16
CA ALA A 375 -19.01 -36.90 -3.62
C ALA A 375 -17.96 -37.85 -4.23
N PRO A 376 -17.45 -38.84 -3.46
CA PRO A 376 -16.40 -39.76 -3.96
C PRO A 376 -16.79 -40.54 -5.23
N ASP A 377 -18.08 -40.71 -5.41
CA ASP A 377 -18.64 -41.44 -6.59
C ASP A 377 -19.00 -40.48 -7.74
N PHE A 378 -18.76 -39.17 -7.58
CA PHE A 378 -19.02 -38.20 -8.65
C PHE A 378 -18.04 -38.40 -9.79
N LYS A 379 -18.60 -38.61 -10.99
CA LYS A 379 -17.87 -38.61 -12.26
C LYS A 379 -18.38 -37.46 -13.08
N GLU A 380 -17.49 -36.62 -13.52
CA GLU A 380 -17.81 -35.61 -14.51
C GLU A 380 -18.15 -36.30 -15.83
N LEU A 381 -19.32 -36.01 -16.37
CA LEU A 381 -19.78 -36.60 -17.63
C LEU A 381 -19.25 -35.75 -18.79
N GLU A 382 -18.55 -36.35 -19.73
CA GLU A 382 -18.12 -35.71 -20.98
C GLU A 382 -19.30 -35.38 -21.90
N GLU A 383 -20.39 -36.16 -21.81
CA GLU A 383 -21.64 -35.97 -22.53
C GLU A 383 -22.82 -36.18 -21.59
N ASN A 384 -23.93 -35.50 -21.86
CA ASN A 384 -25.17 -35.69 -21.09
C ASN A 384 -25.69 -37.14 -21.36
N GLU A 385 -25.76 -37.93 -20.30
CA GLU A 385 -26.39 -39.24 -20.30
C GLU A 385 -27.85 -39.11 -19.89
N GLU A 386 -28.73 -39.91 -20.55
CA GLU A 386 -30.14 -39.98 -20.17
C GLU A 386 -30.25 -40.67 -18.79
N TYR A 387 -30.87 -40.00 -17.84
CA TYR A 387 -31.12 -40.58 -16.53
C TYR A 387 -32.08 -41.74 -16.64
N VAL A 388 -31.65 -42.93 -16.22
CA VAL A 388 -32.48 -44.10 -16.09
C VAL A 388 -32.84 -44.31 -14.62
N GLU A 389 -34.11 -44.05 -14.30
CA GLU A 389 -34.64 -44.24 -12.98
C GLU A 389 -34.53 -45.72 -12.55
N ARG A 390 -34.01 -45.97 -11.35
CA ARG A 390 -33.98 -47.31 -10.77
C ARG A 390 -35.36 -47.60 -10.15
N GLU A 391 -35.88 -48.81 -10.37
CA GLU A 391 -37.26 -49.18 -10.02
C GLU A 391 -37.64 -48.90 -8.54
N ASP A 392 -36.70 -48.78 -7.63
CA ASP A 392 -36.98 -48.59 -6.17
C ASP A 392 -36.36 -47.32 -5.62
N GLU A 393 -35.92 -46.35 -6.43
CA GLU A 393 -35.18 -45.19 -5.95
C GLU A 393 -36.01 -44.25 -5.08
N PHE A 394 -37.31 -44.19 -5.29
CA PHE A 394 -38.24 -43.35 -4.57
C PHE A 394 -39.29 -44.10 -3.75
N ASP A 395 -39.27 -45.44 -3.83
CA ASP A 395 -40.20 -46.27 -3.06
C ASP A 395 -39.71 -46.37 -1.59
N LEU A 396 -40.40 -45.65 -0.71
CA LEU A 396 -40.26 -45.83 0.72
C LEU A 396 -40.74 -47.20 1.13
N ASN A 397 -39.85 -48.15 1.31
CA ASN A 397 -40.20 -49.46 1.89
C ASN A 397 -40.64 -49.26 3.34
N PRO A 398 -41.96 -49.49 3.68
CA PRO A 398 -42.48 -49.27 5.04
C PRO A 398 -42.05 -50.35 6.06
N ASP A 399 -41.26 -51.36 5.67
CA ASP A 399 -40.90 -52.49 6.49
C ASP A 399 -39.38 -52.69 6.66
N VAL A 400 -38.67 -51.66 7.14
CA VAL A 400 -37.40 -51.91 7.79
C VAL A 400 -37.61 -51.70 9.30
N GLU A 401 -37.75 -52.82 9.99
CA GLU A 401 -37.80 -52.90 11.46
C GLU A 401 -36.65 -52.05 12.04
N LYS A 402 -37.04 -51.23 13.01
CA LYS A 402 -36.18 -50.49 13.91
C LYS A 402 -35.08 -51.40 14.49
N VAL A 403 -33.95 -51.44 13.89
CA VAL A 403 -32.71 -51.82 14.58
C VAL A 403 -32.44 -50.71 15.59
N LYS A 404 -32.47 -51.05 16.85
CA LYS A 404 -32.17 -50.18 17.98
C LYS A 404 -30.82 -49.55 17.76
N GLU A 405 -30.83 -48.29 17.46
CA GLU A 405 -29.65 -47.42 17.64
C GLU A 405 -29.34 -47.42 19.15
N SER A 406 -28.22 -48.01 19.49
CA SER A 406 -27.59 -47.82 20.80
C SER A 406 -27.02 -46.41 20.80
N ASP A 407 -27.49 -45.62 21.74
CA ASP A 407 -26.95 -44.31 22.11
C ASP A 407 -25.41 -44.30 22.12
N VAL A 408 -24.85 -43.59 21.21
CA VAL A 408 -23.55 -42.93 21.40
C VAL A 408 -23.77 -41.47 21.03
N ASN A 409 -24.32 -40.73 22.00
CA ASN A 409 -24.16 -39.29 22.05
C ASN A 409 -22.72 -39.03 22.43
N GLU A 410 -21.87 -38.82 21.46
CA GLU A 410 -20.71 -38.00 21.61
C GLU A 410 -21.00 -36.74 20.73
N ASP A 411 -21.65 -35.77 21.36
CA ASP A 411 -21.58 -34.39 20.96
C ASP A 411 -20.13 -33.97 21.15
N GLU A 412 -19.29 -34.19 20.14
CA GLU A 412 -18.04 -33.44 20.01
C GLU A 412 -18.46 -32.01 19.75
N ASP A 413 -18.46 -31.20 20.81
CA ASP A 413 -18.43 -29.76 20.73
C ASP A 413 -17.24 -29.39 19.84
N VAL A 414 -17.50 -29.07 18.60
CA VAL A 414 -16.51 -28.46 17.71
C VAL A 414 -16.23 -27.08 18.29
N ASP A 415 -15.14 -26.99 19.03
CA ASP A 415 -14.61 -25.73 19.57
C ASP A 415 -14.21 -24.81 18.40
N ILE A 416 -15.14 -23.94 17.98
CA ILE A 416 -14.94 -22.93 16.92
C ILE A 416 -14.08 -21.75 17.43
N VAL A 417 -13.54 -21.81 18.65
CA VAL A 417 -12.77 -20.72 19.27
C VAL A 417 -11.26 -20.82 19.00
N GLY A 418 -10.79 -21.87 18.35
CA GLY A 418 -9.38 -22.03 17.97
C GLY A 418 -9.04 -21.44 16.60
N VAL A 419 -9.38 -20.18 16.33
CA VAL A 419 -8.71 -19.44 15.26
C VAL A 419 -7.30 -19.16 15.73
N GLU A 420 -6.35 -20.00 15.32
CA GLU A 420 -4.94 -19.70 15.48
C GLU A 420 -4.70 -18.34 14.86
N LYS A 421 -4.25 -17.40 15.68
CA LYS A 421 -3.90 -16.05 15.26
C LYS A 421 -2.81 -16.15 14.21
N ASP A 422 -3.19 -15.85 12.99
CA ASP A 422 -2.30 -15.80 11.84
C ASP A 422 -1.08 -14.92 12.18
N SER A 423 0.09 -15.52 12.22
CA SER A 423 1.36 -14.89 12.64
C SER A 423 1.81 -13.75 11.70
N THR A 424 1.09 -13.52 10.59
CA THR A 424 1.34 -12.43 9.66
C THR A 424 0.93 -11.05 10.17
N PHE A 425 0.05 -10.99 11.17
CA PHE A 425 -0.31 -9.77 11.86
C PHE A 425 0.19 -9.82 13.30
N SER A 426 1.32 -9.18 13.60
CA SER A 426 1.71 -9.06 14.98
C SER A 426 0.68 -8.21 15.72
N ASP A 427 0.14 -8.71 16.84
CA ASP A 427 -0.85 -8.05 17.70
C ASP A 427 -0.47 -6.61 18.13
N SER A 428 0.80 -6.25 18.00
CA SER A 428 1.30 -4.90 18.31
C SER A 428 1.02 -3.87 17.21
N ASP A 429 0.52 -4.31 16.05
CA ASP A 429 0.35 -3.46 14.87
C ASP A 429 -1.07 -2.94 14.68
N MET A 430 -2.07 -3.52 15.38
CA MET A 430 -3.49 -3.15 15.24
C MET A 430 -4.17 -3.20 16.60
N SER A 431 -4.64 -2.05 17.10
CA SER A 431 -5.60 -2.02 18.20
C SER A 431 -6.99 -2.37 17.67
N GLY A 432 -7.70 -3.26 18.36
CA GLY A 432 -9.02 -3.76 17.93
C GLY A 432 -10.09 -2.68 17.76
N ASP A 433 -9.86 -1.47 18.30
CA ASP A 433 -10.83 -0.38 18.31
C ASP A 433 -10.76 0.53 17.07
N GLU A 434 -9.81 0.31 16.15
CA GLU A 434 -9.59 1.18 14.99
C GLU A 434 -9.95 0.53 13.65
N ILE A 435 -10.88 -0.45 13.65
CA ILE A 435 -11.37 -1.05 12.42
C ILE A 435 -12.42 -0.13 11.80
N CYS A 436 -12.07 0.55 10.73
CA CYS A 436 -12.99 1.36 9.96
C CYS A 436 -13.40 0.60 8.70
N PHE A 437 -14.68 0.28 8.58
CA PHE A 437 -15.29 -0.24 7.37
C PHE A 437 -15.92 0.91 6.60
N LEU A 438 -15.66 0.99 5.31
CA LEU A 438 -16.41 1.88 4.44
C LEU A 438 -17.76 1.22 4.14
N PRO A 439 -18.88 1.93 4.25
CA PRO A 439 -20.17 1.41 3.78
C PRO A 439 -20.12 1.19 2.28
N ALA A 440 -20.67 0.08 1.80
CA ALA A 440 -20.62 -0.32 0.40
C ALA A 440 -21.40 0.61 -0.54
N ASP A 441 -22.46 1.28 -0.02
CA ASP A 441 -23.25 2.27 -0.74
C ASP A 441 -23.53 3.50 0.14
N PRO A 442 -23.55 4.72 -0.43
CA PRO A 442 -24.16 5.85 0.26
C PRO A 442 -25.65 5.57 0.31
N ILE A 443 -26.17 5.21 1.49
CA ILE A 443 -27.61 5.06 1.70
C ILE A 443 -28.23 6.46 1.70
N PRO A 444 -29.02 6.86 0.70
CA PRO A 444 -29.44 8.26 0.54
C PRO A 444 -30.45 8.74 1.57
N ASP A 445 -31.06 7.89 2.38
CA ASP A 445 -32.25 8.23 3.17
C ASP A 445 -32.33 7.64 4.57
N VAL A 446 -31.24 7.47 5.30
CA VAL A 446 -31.32 7.17 6.72
C VAL A 446 -30.91 8.40 7.52
N PRO A 447 -31.83 8.99 8.34
CA PRO A 447 -31.46 10.09 9.21
C PRO A 447 -30.35 9.64 10.15
N GLU A 448 -29.26 10.39 10.22
CA GLU A 448 -28.13 10.17 11.09
C GLU A 448 -28.61 9.89 12.52
N GLN A 449 -28.55 8.63 12.95
CA GLN A 449 -28.62 8.32 14.35
C GLN A 449 -27.28 8.75 14.95
N GLN A 450 -27.30 9.87 15.65
CA GLN A 450 -26.21 10.29 16.50
C GLN A 450 -25.97 9.17 17.54
N ASP A 451 -24.98 8.35 17.31
CA ASP A 451 -24.45 7.44 18.32
C ASP A 451 -23.87 8.30 19.46
N LYS A 452 -24.66 8.40 20.51
CA LYS A 452 -24.18 8.90 21.80
C LYS A 452 -23.15 7.91 22.33
N CYS A 453 -21.92 8.23 22.19
CA CYS A 453 -20.85 7.61 22.98
C CYS A 453 -21.16 7.81 24.45
N VAL A 454 -21.57 6.73 25.11
CA VAL A 454 -21.76 6.68 26.56
C VAL A 454 -20.38 6.61 27.18
N GLY A 455 -19.82 7.78 27.50
CA GLY A 455 -18.72 7.91 28.43
C GLY A 455 -19.22 7.83 29.86
N SER A 456 -19.03 6.70 30.51
CA SER A 456 -19.22 6.55 31.94
C SER A 456 -18.12 7.28 32.71
N SER A 457 -18.49 8.33 33.42
CA SER A 457 -17.71 8.78 34.57
C SER A 457 -18.63 9.43 35.59
N SER A 458 -18.75 8.74 36.67
CA SER A 458 -19.39 9.12 37.93
C SER A 458 -18.75 10.37 38.56
N LYS A 459 -19.59 11.29 39.05
CA LYS A 459 -19.60 11.78 40.44
C LYS A 459 -20.55 12.96 40.64
N LEU A 460 -21.55 12.72 41.50
CA LEU A 460 -22.11 13.49 42.65
C LEU A 460 -21.90 15.01 42.71
N GLY A 461 -23.02 15.70 42.88
CA GLY A 461 -23.04 17.05 43.54
C GLY A 461 -24.34 17.81 43.29
N GLU A 462 -25.21 17.75 44.27
CA GLU A 462 -26.42 18.54 44.60
C GLU A 462 -26.39 20.01 44.13
N SER A 463 -27.48 20.60 43.73
CA SER A 463 -28.63 21.18 44.38
C SER A 463 -29.17 22.43 43.66
N ASN A 464 -30.47 22.48 43.54
CA ASN A 464 -31.42 23.59 43.70
C ASN A 464 -31.59 24.75 42.70
N GLN A 465 -32.78 24.68 42.16
CA GLN A 465 -33.87 25.68 42.17
C GLN A 465 -33.97 26.76 41.09
N SER A 466 -35.05 26.62 40.37
CA SER A 466 -36.16 27.60 40.17
C SER A 466 -36.00 28.64 39.06
N GLY A 467 -37.03 28.70 38.23
CA GLY A 467 -37.50 29.93 37.64
C GLY A 467 -37.83 29.92 36.18
N SER A 468 -38.98 29.43 35.78
CA SER A 468 -39.71 29.98 34.65
C SER A 468 -40.43 31.28 35.09
N PRO A 469 -41.05 32.11 34.28
CA PRO A 469 -41.67 31.90 32.96
C PRO A 469 -41.74 33.12 31.97
N LEU A 470 -42.27 32.87 30.75
CA LEU A 470 -43.15 33.74 29.94
C LEU A 470 -42.51 35.02 29.30
N SER A 471 -42.74 35.39 28.05
CA SER A 471 -43.92 35.54 27.22
C SER A 471 -43.50 36.09 25.84
N GLU A 472 -44.17 35.66 24.79
CA GLU A 472 -44.92 36.44 23.76
C GLU A 472 -44.22 37.70 23.22
N ASP A 473 -44.12 38.00 21.91
CA ASP A 473 -45.20 38.31 20.98
C ASP A 473 -44.63 38.69 19.60
N ALA A 474 -45.32 38.26 18.59
CA ALA A 474 -45.80 38.82 17.35
C ALA A 474 -45.09 39.95 16.55
N GLY A 475 -45.22 39.78 15.21
CA GLY A 475 -45.36 40.90 14.27
C GLY A 475 -44.56 40.73 12.96
N GLN A 476 -45.11 40.10 12.00
CA GLN A 476 -45.79 40.56 10.79
C GLN A 476 -45.01 41.49 9.81
N ASN A 477 -44.98 40.99 8.54
CA ASN A 477 -45.21 41.70 7.28
C ASN A 477 -44.08 42.44 6.57
N GLY A 478 -44.00 42.11 5.27
CA GLY A 478 -43.58 43.04 4.24
C GLY A 478 -43.08 42.40 2.93
N LEU A 479 -44.03 42.03 2.09
CA LEU A 479 -43.85 41.86 0.63
C LEU A 479 -43.24 43.13 0.03
N VAL A 480 -42.45 43.02 -1.06
CA VAL A 480 -42.68 43.71 -2.35
C VAL A 480 -41.74 43.14 -3.45
N ASN A 481 -42.37 42.81 -4.58
CA ASN A 481 -41.83 42.48 -5.91
C ASN A 481 -41.08 43.65 -6.58
N HIS A 482 -40.19 43.32 -7.56
CA HIS A 482 -40.18 43.81 -8.95
C HIS A 482 -38.96 43.20 -9.66
N GLU A 483 -39.18 42.34 -10.66
CA GLU A 483 -39.21 42.54 -12.13
C GLU A 483 -38.10 43.44 -12.69
N SER A 484 -37.19 42.88 -13.54
CA SER A 484 -37.25 42.92 -15.01
C SER A 484 -35.84 42.72 -15.61
N SER A 485 -35.79 41.82 -16.57
CA SER A 485 -34.73 41.67 -17.60
C SER A 485 -34.92 42.77 -18.69
N PRO A 486 -34.25 42.72 -19.87
CA PRO A 486 -32.95 42.24 -20.33
C PRO A 486 -32.18 43.29 -21.16
N PHE A 487 -30.95 43.03 -21.63
CA PHE A 487 -30.48 43.56 -22.94
C PHE A 487 -29.31 42.77 -23.52
N GLU A 488 -29.48 42.44 -24.75
CA GLU A 488 -28.57 41.88 -25.76
C GLU A 488 -27.43 42.82 -26.17
N GLY A 489 -26.45 42.26 -26.86
CA GLY A 489 -25.50 42.95 -27.76
C GLY A 489 -24.15 42.23 -27.81
N GLU A 490 -23.96 41.30 -28.67
CA GLU A 490 -23.41 41.29 -30.04
C GLU A 490 -22.01 41.88 -30.20
N ILE A 491 -21.14 40.98 -30.74
CA ILE A 491 -20.21 41.04 -31.89
C ILE A 491 -18.77 41.55 -31.71
N SER A 492 -17.87 40.61 -32.14
CA SER A 492 -16.66 40.68 -32.99
C SER A 492 -15.33 41.16 -32.41
N GLN A 493 -14.39 40.39 -32.46
CA GLN A 493 -13.33 39.98 -33.38
C GLN A 493 -12.40 38.90 -32.74
#